data_3dda765b23da01b85285d188857cc15f
#
_entry.id   3dda765b23da01b85285d188857cc15f
#
_cell.length_a   1.000
_cell.length_b   1.000
_cell.length_c   1.000
_cell.angle_alpha   90.00
_cell.angle_beta   90.00
_cell.angle_gamma   90.00
#
_symmetry.space_group_name_H-M   'P 1'
#
loop_
_entity.id
_entity.type
_entity.pdbx_description
1 polymer ?
#
loop_
_entity_poly.entity_id
_entity_poly.type
_entity_poly.pdbx_seq_one_letter_code
_entity_poly.pdbx_strand_id
1 'polypeptide(L)'
;MLASPTSRFRVRIAPLPDGLHDETLRPTADDLGLDPDVFSGIEVDVRLDVAERRVLVAYTARATARLECDRTLALYDEPVEGAHAVLFTADAPDDEDDDVQPLTDDAVEVDVTDPVRDTLLLALPLRRVCPEARGAELPTAFGGPSEGEPADDRWAALEALRADDGAPDTD
;
A
#
# COMPACT_ATOMS: atom_id res chain seq x y z
N MET A 1 -0.96 26.29 4.13
CA MET A 1 0.34 25.62 4.06
C MET A 1 0.59 25.11 5.47
N LEU A 2 0.07 23.94 5.80
CA LEU A 2 0.20 23.30 7.11
C LEU A 2 1.53 22.54 7.09
N ALA A 3 2.46 22.95 7.95
CA ALA A 3 3.68 22.20 8.18
C ALA A 3 3.26 20.83 8.74
N SER A 4 3.50 19.77 7.99
CA SER A 4 3.37 18.41 8.50
C SER A 4 4.23 18.29 9.75
N PRO A 5 3.73 17.72 10.85
CA PRO A 5 4.58 17.36 11.97
C PRO A 5 5.68 16.47 11.39
N THR A 6 6.91 16.71 11.80
CA THR A 6 8.07 15.93 11.34
C THR A 6 7.91 14.51 11.92
N SER A 7 7.12 13.68 11.25
CA SER A 7 6.99 12.27 11.54
C SER A 7 8.38 11.65 11.42
N ARG A 8 8.83 10.92 12.43
CA ARG A 8 10.17 10.33 12.44
C ARG A 8 10.14 8.98 13.11
N PHE A 9 10.20 7.96 12.28
CA PHE A 9 10.39 6.59 12.74
C PHE A 9 11.82 6.15 12.45
N ARG A 10 12.61 5.96 13.53
CA ARG A 10 14.03 5.68 13.43
C ARG A 10 14.38 4.38 14.10
N VAL A 11 15.29 3.67 13.48
CA VAL A 11 15.87 2.43 14.01
C VAL A 11 17.26 2.71 14.53
N ARG A 12 17.52 2.29 15.78
CA ARG A 12 18.80 2.48 16.43
C ARG A 12 19.82 1.46 15.91
N ILE A 13 20.96 1.98 15.48
CA ILE A 13 22.07 1.15 14.97
C ILE A 13 23.31 1.17 15.85
N ALA A 14 23.42 2.12 16.75
CA ALA A 14 24.56 2.19 17.69
C ALA A 14 24.06 2.09 19.15
N PRO A 15 24.79 1.39 20.04
CA PRO A 15 26.08 0.69 19.81
C PRO A 15 25.88 -0.80 19.48
N LEU A 16 25.38 -1.14 18.28
CA LEU A 16 25.26 -2.52 17.87
C LEU A 16 26.60 -3.02 17.31
N PRO A 17 27.06 -4.23 17.69
CA PRO A 17 28.21 -4.85 17.05
C PRO A 17 27.87 -5.29 15.62
N ASP A 18 28.91 -5.50 14.80
CA ASP A 18 28.74 -6.08 13.47
C ASP A 18 27.99 -7.40 13.53
N GLY A 19 27.06 -7.61 12.58
CA GLY A 19 26.27 -8.82 12.46
C GLY A 19 24.77 -8.58 12.36
N LEU A 20 24.01 -9.65 12.56
CA LEU A 20 22.54 -9.64 12.44
C LEU A 20 21.89 -9.32 13.78
N HIS A 21 20.93 -8.40 13.73
CA HIS A 21 20.09 -8.00 14.88
C HIS A 21 18.64 -7.99 14.45
N ASP A 22 17.76 -8.54 15.29
CA ASP A 22 16.32 -8.54 15.05
C ASP A 22 15.63 -7.70 16.14
N GLU A 23 14.68 -6.86 15.75
CA GLU A 23 13.88 -6.04 16.66
C GLU A 23 12.45 -5.90 16.13
N THR A 24 11.47 -5.90 17.03
CA THR A 24 10.06 -5.59 16.68
C THR A 24 9.69 -4.25 17.28
N LEU A 25 9.26 -3.32 16.43
CA LEU A 25 8.89 -1.96 16.77
C LEU A 25 7.39 -1.73 16.52
N ARG A 26 6.78 -0.83 17.29
CA ARG A 26 5.35 -0.51 17.18
C ARG A 26 5.17 0.99 17.10
N PRO A 27 5.44 1.60 15.93
CA PRO A 27 5.18 3.01 15.72
C PRO A 27 3.69 3.30 15.70
N THR A 28 3.33 4.54 16.03
CA THR A 28 1.98 5.05 15.78
C THR A 28 1.82 5.46 14.31
N ALA A 29 0.59 5.64 13.84
CA ALA A 29 0.33 6.19 12.52
C ALA A 29 0.96 7.58 12.34
N ASP A 30 0.89 8.43 13.37
CA ASP A 30 1.50 9.76 13.36
C ASP A 30 3.03 9.72 13.21
N ASP A 31 3.72 8.74 13.81
CA ASP A 31 5.18 8.57 13.68
C ASP A 31 5.59 8.30 12.23
N LEU A 32 4.70 7.71 11.45
CA LEU A 32 4.89 7.39 10.02
C LEU A 32 4.24 8.41 9.08
N GLY A 33 3.55 9.44 9.61
CA GLY A 33 2.80 10.39 8.79
C GLY A 33 1.60 9.76 8.07
N LEU A 34 1.06 8.67 8.63
CA LEU A 34 -0.16 8.01 8.19
C LEU A 34 -1.38 8.56 8.94
N ASP A 35 -2.55 8.43 8.32
CA ASP A 35 -3.81 8.82 8.94
C ASP A 35 -4.19 7.82 10.05
N PRO A 36 -4.29 8.27 11.34
CA PRO A 36 -4.64 7.39 12.45
C PRO A 36 -6.08 6.89 12.41
N ASP A 37 -6.97 7.52 11.64
CA ASP A 37 -8.34 7.03 11.42
C ASP A 37 -8.37 5.88 10.39
N VAL A 38 -7.32 5.75 9.60
CA VAL A 38 -7.17 4.71 8.57
C VAL A 38 -6.26 3.58 9.05
N PHE A 39 -5.10 3.89 9.64
CA PHE A 39 -4.12 2.87 10.01
C PHE A 39 -4.04 2.69 11.53
N SER A 40 -4.10 1.43 11.97
CA SER A 40 -3.98 1.06 13.39
C SER A 40 -3.20 -0.23 13.56
N GLY A 41 -2.73 -0.50 14.78
CA GLY A 41 -2.06 -1.74 15.14
C GLY A 41 -0.77 -1.98 14.34
N ILE A 42 -0.01 -0.91 14.06
CA ILE A 42 1.21 -1.01 13.23
C ILE A 42 2.29 -1.76 14.02
N GLU A 43 2.85 -2.78 13.38
CA GLU A 43 3.98 -3.56 13.88
C GLU A 43 5.01 -3.70 12.76
N VAL A 44 6.28 -3.46 13.08
CA VAL A 44 7.39 -3.53 12.14
C VAL A 44 8.44 -4.46 12.71
N ASP A 45 8.60 -5.63 12.09
CA ASP A 45 9.68 -6.56 12.37
C ASP A 45 10.89 -6.16 11.54
N VAL A 46 11.95 -5.73 12.22
CA VAL A 46 13.17 -5.22 11.60
C VAL A 46 14.29 -6.21 11.78
N ARG A 47 15.02 -6.48 10.71
CA ARG A 47 16.29 -7.19 10.71
C ARG A 47 17.38 -6.28 10.19
N LEU A 48 18.39 -6.04 11.03
CA LEU A 48 19.56 -5.25 10.72
C LEU A 48 20.74 -6.18 10.40
N ASP A 49 21.43 -5.92 9.29
CA ASP A 49 22.77 -6.46 9.02
C ASP A 49 23.77 -5.30 9.12
N VAL A 50 24.45 -5.23 10.26
CA VAL A 50 25.36 -4.13 10.59
C VAL A 50 26.78 -4.51 10.20
N ALA A 51 27.45 -3.65 9.44
CA ALA A 51 28.87 -3.75 9.10
C ALA A 51 29.50 -2.35 9.18
N GLU A 52 30.82 -2.26 9.28
CA GLU A 52 31.58 -1.05 9.58
C GLU A 52 31.14 0.21 8.84
N ARG A 53 30.74 0.11 7.56
CA ARG A 53 30.39 1.27 6.69
C ARG A 53 29.03 1.15 6.06
N ARG A 54 28.22 0.19 6.47
CA ARG A 54 26.89 -0.05 5.90
C ARG A 54 25.97 -0.74 6.91
N VAL A 55 24.71 -0.44 6.78
CA VAL A 55 23.62 -1.11 7.50
C VAL A 55 22.53 -1.45 6.52
N LEU A 56 22.24 -2.74 6.33
CA LEU A 56 21.04 -3.16 5.61
C LEU A 56 19.89 -3.29 6.62
N VAL A 57 18.83 -2.55 6.38
CA VAL A 57 17.60 -2.60 7.17
C VAL A 57 16.54 -3.32 6.34
N ALA A 58 16.34 -4.60 6.59
CA ALA A 58 15.24 -5.37 6.02
C ALA A 58 14.08 -5.40 7.02
N TYR A 59 12.86 -5.20 6.58
CA TYR A 59 11.71 -5.20 7.48
C TYR A 59 10.46 -5.77 6.84
N THR A 60 9.54 -6.23 7.71
CA THR A 60 8.16 -6.55 7.38
C THR A 60 7.26 -5.66 8.22
N ALA A 61 6.43 -4.85 7.58
CA ALA A 61 5.48 -3.97 8.22
C ALA A 61 4.07 -4.56 8.10
N ARG A 62 3.33 -4.59 9.21
CA ARG A 62 1.94 -5.04 9.29
C ARG A 62 1.10 -3.95 9.93
N ALA A 63 -0.13 -3.83 9.47
CA ALA A 63 -1.11 -2.93 10.07
C ALA A 63 -2.53 -3.41 9.79
N THR A 64 -3.49 -2.82 10.48
CA THR A 64 -4.91 -2.90 10.13
C THR A 64 -5.32 -1.59 9.47
N ALA A 65 -5.83 -1.67 8.22
CA ALA A 65 -6.35 -0.52 7.49
C ALA A 65 -7.88 -0.52 7.53
N ARG A 66 -8.47 0.60 7.95
CA ARG A 66 -9.92 0.83 7.92
C ARG A 66 -10.31 1.44 6.59
N LEU A 67 -11.01 0.66 5.76
CA LEU A 67 -11.31 0.99 4.37
C LEU A 67 -12.83 1.07 4.14
N GLU A 68 -13.23 1.87 3.15
CA GLU A 68 -14.60 1.87 2.64
C GLU A 68 -14.71 0.87 1.49
N CYS A 69 -15.75 0.04 1.53
CA CYS A 69 -16.03 -0.96 0.50
C CYS A 69 -16.56 -0.30 -0.78
N ASP A 70 -15.92 -0.55 -1.91
CA ASP A 70 -16.31 -0.01 -3.23
C ASP A 70 -17.72 -0.45 -3.70
N ARG A 71 -18.29 -1.48 -3.06
CA ARG A 71 -19.61 -2.02 -3.43
C ARG A 71 -20.74 -1.57 -2.52
N THR A 72 -20.47 -1.53 -1.21
CA THR A 72 -21.52 -1.34 -0.20
C THR A 72 -21.37 -0.03 0.55
N LEU A 73 -20.25 0.69 0.37
CA LEU A 73 -19.85 1.89 1.10
C LEU A 73 -19.72 1.66 2.62
N ALA A 74 -19.76 0.39 3.06
CA ALA A 74 -19.57 0.04 4.46
C ALA A 74 -18.06 0.11 4.81
N LEU A 75 -17.76 0.61 5.99
CA LEU A 75 -16.41 0.57 6.53
C LEU A 75 -16.08 -0.85 7.02
N TYR A 76 -14.87 -1.31 6.73
CA TYR A 76 -14.36 -2.60 7.18
C TYR A 76 -12.87 -2.52 7.47
N ASP A 77 -12.38 -3.44 8.30
CA ASP A 77 -10.97 -3.54 8.64
C ASP A 77 -10.30 -4.59 7.74
N GLU A 78 -9.18 -4.21 7.11
CA GLU A 78 -8.37 -5.07 6.23
C GLU A 78 -6.96 -5.18 6.80
N PRO A 79 -6.47 -6.39 7.08
CA PRO A 79 -5.06 -6.57 7.41
C PRO A 79 -4.19 -6.31 6.19
N VAL A 80 -3.15 -5.51 6.36
CA VAL A 80 -2.17 -5.19 5.32
C VAL A 80 -0.78 -5.58 5.78
N GLU A 81 0.02 -6.13 4.87
CA GLU A 81 1.40 -6.53 5.12
C GLU A 81 2.24 -6.22 3.90
N GLY A 82 3.42 -5.67 4.13
CA GLY A 82 4.43 -5.45 3.12
C GLY A 82 5.82 -5.63 3.68
N ALA A 83 6.79 -5.95 2.82
CA ALA A 83 8.19 -6.11 3.19
C ALA A 83 9.08 -5.33 2.22
N HIS A 84 10.14 -4.74 2.75
CA HIS A 84 11.10 -3.99 1.96
C HIS A 84 12.47 -4.01 2.65
N ALA A 85 13.51 -3.53 1.95
CA ALA A 85 14.85 -3.41 2.50
C ALA A 85 15.52 -2.14 1.98
N VAL A 86 16.18 -1.41 2.88
CA VAL A 86 16.93 -0.19 2.57
C VAL A 86 18.37 -0.38 3.01
N LEU A 87 19.30 -0.06 2.12
CA LEU A 87 20.74 -0.07 2.40
C LEU A 87 21.20 1.33 2.80
N PHE A 88 21.69 1.48 4.00
CA PHE A 88 22.40 2.67 4.43
C PHE A 88 23.90 2.46 4.29
N THR A 89 24.60 3.31 3.55
CA THR A 89 26.04 3.17 3.30
C THR A 89 26.75 4.51 3.20
N ALA A 90 28.00 4.54 3.67
CA ALA A 90 28.86 5.71 3.52
C ALA A 90 29.29 5.96 2.06
N ASP A 91 29.17 4.95 1.21
CA ASP A 91 29.50 4.99 -0.21
C ASP A 91 28.23 5.06 -1.09
N ALA A 92 27.16 5.73 -0.59
CA ALA A 92 25.92 5.91 -1.35
C ALA A 92 26.20 6.68 -2.67
N PRO A 93 25.60 6.26 -3.78
CA PRO A 93 25.71 7.01 -5.05
C PRO A 93 25.05 8.39 -4.92
N ASP A 94 25.50 9.34 -5.75
CA ASP A 94 24.92 10.68 -5.83
C ASP A 94 23.49 10.68 -6.47
N ASP A 95 23.12 9.60 -7.13
CA ASP A 95 21.79 9.43 -7.73
C ASP A 95 20.78 9.07 -6.62
N GLU A 96 19.59 9.68 -6.69
CA GLU A 96 18.48 9.37 -5.79
C GLU A 96 17.99 7.94 -6.04
N ASP A 97 18.41 7.03 -5.18
CA ASP A 97 17.92 5.64 -5.13
C ASP A 97 17.22 5.46 -3.79
N ASP A 98 15.92 5.22 -3.82
CA ASP A 98 15.10 5.06 -2.61
C ASP A 98 15.54 3.86 -1.75
N ASP A 99 16.20 2.87 -2.38
CA ASP A 99 16.71 1.67 -1.71
C ASP A 99 18.11 1.85 -1.12
N VAL A 100 18.83 2.93 -1.48
CA VAL A 100 20.20 3.21 -1.00
C VAL A 100 20.27 4.63 -0.44
N GLN A 101 20.50 4.72 0.86
CA GLN A 101 20.53 5.97 1.60
C GLN A 101 21.93 6.26 2.17
N PRO A 102 22.33 7.53 2.31
CA PRO A 102 23.62 7.88 2.88
C PRO A 102 23.68 7.55 4.38
N LEU A 103 24.81 6.96 4.79
CA LEU A 103 25.15 6.71 6.20
C LEU A 103 26.31 7.62 6.61
N THR A 104 26.13 8.40 7.67
CA THR A 104 27.24 9.18 8.27
C THR A 104 28.02 8.33 9.26
N ASP A 105 29.33 8.59 9.39
CA ASP A 105 30.23 7.81 10.26
C ASP A 105 29.86 7.88 11.76
N ASP A 106 29.11 8.91 12.16
CA ASP A 106 28.62 9.15 13.51
C ASP A 106 27.15 8.80 13.73
N ALA A 107 26.52 8.14 12.72
CA ALA A 107 25.12 7.78 12.80
C ALA A 107 24.83 6.83 13.97
N VAL A 108 23.90 7.23 14.83
CA VAL A 108 23.39 6.44 15.96
C VAL A 108 22.11 5.71 15.60
N GLU A 109 21.37 6.27 14.65
CA GLU A 109 20.07 5.80 14.18
C GLU A 109 19.92 6.10 12.69
N VAL A 110 19.07 5.34 12.01
CA VAL A 110 18.69 5.54 10.61
C VAL A 110 17.20 5.81 10.52
N ASP A 111 16.81 6.69 9.61
CA ASP A 111 15.40 7.07 9.40
C ASP A 111 14.78 6.14 8.36
N VAL A 112 13.74 5.40 8.74
CA VAL A 112 12.99 4.50 7.88
C VAL A 112 11.51 4.91 7.78
N THR A 113 11.21 6.17 8.13
CA THR A 113 9.84 6.70 8.13
C THR A 113 9.17 6.54 6.77
N ASP A 114 9.79 7.11 5.74
CA ASP A 114 9.23 7.09 4.37
C ASP A 114 9.15 5.68 3.78
N PRO A 115 10.21 4.85 3.83
CA PRO A 115 10.13 3.48 3.35
C PRO A 115 9.02 2.65 4.01
N VAL A 116 8.88 2.72 5.34
CA VAL A 116 7.84 1.96 6.07
C VAL A 116 6.44 2.48 5.74
N ARG A 117 6.27 3.81 5.69
CA ARG A 117 5.01 4.44 5.28
C ARG A 117 4.58 3.97 3.89
N ASP A 118 5.49 4.06 2.92
CA ASP A 118 5.20 3.74 1.52
C ASP A 118 4.93 2.25 1.35
N THR A 119 5.63 1.38 2.08
CA THR A 119 5.34 -0.06 2.13
C THR A 119 3.91 -0.34 2.57
N LEU A 120 3.42 0.32 3.63
CA LEU A 120 2.05 0.14 4.11
C LEU A 120 1.01 0.72 3.14
N LEU A 121 1.30 1.87 2.53
CA LEU A 121 0.43 2.46 1.52
C LEU A 121 0.32 1.59 0.26
N LEU A 122 1.43 1.02 -0.19
CA LEU A 122 1.46 0.10 -1.35
C LEU A 122 0.82 -1.26 -1.05
N ALA A 123 0.76 -1.66 0.22
CA ALA A 123 0.09 -2.89 0.64
C ALA A 123 -1.44 -2.78 0.64
N LEU A 124 -2.00 -1.57 0.48
CA LEU A 124 -3.44 -1.40 0.38
C LEU A 124 -3.99 -2.08 -0.89
N PRO A 125 -5.13 -2.78 -0.79
CA PRO A 125 -5.72 -3.43 -1.95
C PRO A 125 -6.19 -2.41 -2.98
N LEU A 126 -5.87 -2.62 -4.25
CA LEU A 126 -6.34 -1.79 -5.37
C LEU A 126 -7.86 -1.81 -5.51
N ARG A 127 -8.50 -2.87 -5.07
CA ARG A 127 -9.95 -3.04 -5.05
C ARG A 127 -10.40 -3.31 -3.63
N ARG A 128 -11.16 -2.39 -3.06
CA ARG A 128 -11.61 -2.43 -1.67
C ARG A 128 -12.97 -3.10 -1.59
N VAL A 129 -13.00 -4.40 -1.34
CA VAL A 129 -14.25 -5.15 -1.24
C VAL A 129 -14.30 -5.85 0.12
N CYS A 130 -15.26 -5.45 0.95
CA CYS A 130 -15.46 -6.05 2.25
C CYS A 130 -15.75 -7.57 2.15
N PRO A 131 -15.42 -8.35 3.19
CA PRO A 131 -15.61 -9.81 3.17
C PRO A 131 -17.04 -10.23 2.80
N GLU A 132 -18.05 -9.51 3.25
CA GLU A 132 -19.47 -9.79 2.99
C GLU A 132 -19.84 -9.60 1.51
N ALA A 133 -19.15 -8.69 0.82
CA ALA A 133 -19.38 -8.42 -0.61
C ALA A 133 -18.44 -9.23 -1.53
N ARG A 134 -17.45 -9.95 -0.97
CA ARG A 134 -16.58 -10.86 -1.73
C ARG A 134 -17.42 -12.06 -2.19
N GLY A 135 -17.52 -12.26 -3.50
CA GLY A 135 -18.31 -13.36 -4.08
C GLY A 135 -19.79 -13.05 -4.34
N ALA A 136 -20.29 -11.89 -3.95
CA ALA A 136 -21.61 -11.45 -4.38
C ALA A 136 -21.60 -11.23 -5.90
N GLU A 137 -22.52 -11.88 -6.61
CA GLU A 137 -22.73 -11.62 -8.03
C GLU A 137 -23.17 -10.17 -8.23
N LEU A 138 -22.46 -9.44 -9.10
CA LEU A 138 -22.92 -8.13 -9.50
C LEU A 138 -24.10 -8.28 -10.45
N PRO A 139 -25.18 -7.49 -10.27
CA PRO A 139 -26.20 -7.46 -11.27
C PRO A 139 -25.56 -6.99 -12.60
N THR A 140 -25.65 -7.83 -13.61
CA THR A 140 -25.10 -7.58 -14.95
C THR A 140 -26.01 -6.68 -15.79
N ALA A 141 -27.22 -6.40 -15.29
CA ALA A 141 -28.17 -5.49 -15.91
C ALA A 141 -28.63 -4.45 -14.90
N PHE A 142 -28.31 -3.19 -15.17
CA PHE A 142 -28.82 -2.04 -14.43
C PHE A 142 -29.88 -1.36 -15.30
N GLY A 143 -31.08 -1.25 -14.76
CA GLY A 143 -32.15 -0.54 -15.43
C GLY A 143 -32.54 -1.22 -16.74
N GLY A 144 -33.27 -2.32 -16.67
CA GLY A 144 -34.02 -2.77 -17.84
C GLY A 144 -34.93 -1.63 -18.29
N PRO A 145 -35.19 -1.43 -19.60
CA PRO A 145 -36.14 -0.44 -20.04
C PRO A 145 -37.44 -0.68 -19.28
N SER A 146 -37.91 0.34 -18.56
CA SER A 146 -39.25 0.32 -18.00
C SER A 146 -40.18 0.07 -19.17
N GLU A 147 -41.09 -0.89 -19.04
CA GLU A 147 -42.07 -1.17 -20.10
C GLU A 147 -42.73 0.14 -20.54
N GLY A 148 -42.40 0.63 -21.74
CA GLY A 148 -42.96 1.83 -22.34
C GLY A 148 -42.04 3.03 -22.55
N GLU A 149 -40.78 3.00 -22.12
CA GLU A 149 -39.80 4.04 -22.45
C GLU A 149 -39.16 3.74 -23.82
N PRO A 150 -39.25 4.67 -24.81
CA PRO A 150 -38.56 4.48 -26.08
C PRO A 150 -37.04 4.44 -25.84
N ALA A 151 -36.37 3.50 -26.49
CA ALA A 151 -34.91 3.42 -26.46
C ALA A 151 -34.32 4.76 -26.94
N ASP A 152 -33.35 5.31 -26.22
CA ASP A 152 -32.69 6.55 -26.64
C ASP A 152 -31.95 6.31 -27.96
N ASP A 153 -32.33 7.10 -29.01
CA ASP A 153 -31.79 6.98 -30.37
C ASP A 153 -30.26 7.03 -30.43
N ARG A 154 -29.60 7.58 -29.41
CA ARG A 154 -28.13 7.58 -29.30
C ARG A 154 -27.53 6.18 -29.13
N TRP A 155 -28.28 5.22 -28.63
CA TRP A 155 -27.86 3.84 -28.44
C TRP A 155 -28.23 2.89 -29.57
N ALA A 156 -29.02 3.37 -30.56
CA ALA A 156 -29.47 2.56 -31.72
C ALA A 156 -28.29 1.97 -32.52
N ALA A 157 -27.16 2.68 -32.57
CA ALA A 157 -25.94 2.19 -33.23
C ALA A 157 -25.29 0.98 -32.47
N LEU A 158 -25.45 0.90 -31.14
CA LEU A 158 -24.94 -0.22 -30.35
C LEU A 158 -25.87 -1.46 -30.44
N GLU A 159 -27.16 -1.27 -30.62
CA GLU A 159 -28.09 -2.36 -30.89
C GLU A 159 -27.79 -3.04 -32.23
N ALA A 160 -27.41 -2.29 -33.24
CA ALA A 160 -26.99 -2.83 -34.54
C ALA A 160 -25.75 -3.72 -34.43
N LEU A 161 -24.80 -3.34 -33.59
CA LEU A 161 -23.59 -4.15 -33.30
C LEU A 161 -23.91 -5.45 -32.53
N ARG A 162 -24.88 -5.42 -31.62
CA ARG A 162 -25.36 -6.60 -30.91
C ARG A 162 -26.05 -7.62 -31.83
N ALA A 163 -26.71 -7.18 -32.87
CA ALA A 163 -27.38 -8.03 -33.85
C ALA A 163 -26.36 -8.77 -34.77
N ASP A 164 -25.19 -8.18 -34.97
CA ASP A 164 -24.17 -8.74 -35.88
C ASP A 164 -23.35 -9.87 -35.23
N ASP A 165 -23.23 -9.88 -33.89
CA ASP A 165 -22.51 -10.95 -33.13
C ASP A 165 -23.28 -12.29 -33.06
N GLY A 166 -24.49 -12.39 -33.60
CA GLY A 166 -25.37 -13.55 -33.54
C GLY A 166 -25.40 -14.43 -34.79
N ALA A 167 -24.63 -14.16 -35.84
CA ALA A 167 -24.58 -15.02 -37.02
C ALA A 167 -23.52 -16.11 -36.86
N PRO A 168 -23.90 -17.42 -36.77
CA PRO A 168 -22.91 -18.47 -36.82
C PRO A 168 -22.36 -18.54 -38.26
N ASP A 169 -21.05 -18.44 -38.41
CA ASP A 169 -20.37 -18.85 -39.65
C ASP A 169 -20.69 -20.30 -39.93
N THR A 170 -21.51 -20.50 -40.94
CA THR A 170 -21.80 -21.81 -41.49
C THR A 170 -21.00 -21.95 -42.80
N ASP A 171 -19.88 -22.66 -42.72
CA ASP A 171 -19.29 -23.33 -43.89
C ASP A 171 -18.61 -24.65 -43.44
#